data_f58c3a87c236477cd4ed3dc3bfd0ad1c
#
_entry.id   f58c3a87c236477cd4ed3dc3bfd0ad1c
#
_cell.length_a   1.000
_cell.length_b   1.000
_cell.length_c   1.000
_cell.angle_alpha   90.00
_cell.angle_beta   90.00
_cell.angle_gamma   90.00
#
_symmetry.space_group_name_H-M   'P 1'
#
loop_
_entity.id
_entity.type
_entity.pdbx_description
1 polymer ?
#
loop_
_entity_poly.entity_id
_entity_poly.type
_entity_poly.pdbx_seq_one_letter_code
_entity_poly.pdbx_strand_id
1 'polypeptide(L)'
;LPANLASSEAAYRIAPYLWTLQYTHLCPQNCFVLDDGQGRAVGYVIGCPDVFAFAEAYPRYVGEVLQSADGRRDVPAPEQLDTLEPWSVPVSGHGDEEKRVNDRCMAQLAYSVRWLLLEGVDGKSDLVRKYRATMHIDLLPEYQGQGWGRKLIESFVGSVRDSKLDYGQGIHIGVSGENTKVVPFYEKLGFEVYDGGEKEGNVWMIRHLGP
;
A
#
# COMPACT_ATOMS: atom_id res chain seq x y z
N LEU A 1 -11.02 -3.06 -4.41
CA LEU A 1 -11.02 -3.10 -2.95
C LEU A 1 -11.59 -4.43 -2.45
N PRO A 2 -11.07 -5.02 -1.36
CA PRO A 2 -11.69 -6.16 -0.68
C PRO A 2 -13.17 -5.88 -0.32
N ALA A 3 -13.98 -6.92 -0.28
CA ALA A 3 -15.43 -6.78 -0.07
C ALA A 3 -15.79 -6.09 1.25
N ASN A 4 -15.01 -6.35 2.31
CA ASN A 4 -15.16 -5.73 3.61
C ASN A 4 -14.90 -4.21 3.61
N LEU A 5 -14.00 -3.72 2.75
CA LEU A 5 -13.76 -2.29 2.56
C LEU A 5 -14.82 -1.64 1.66
N ALA A 6 -15.27 -2.36 0.64
CA ALA A 6 -16.29 -1.86 -0.29
C ALA A 6 -17.67 -1.70 0.38
N SER A 7 -17.94 -2.40 1.49
CA SER A 7 -19.19 -2.30 2.25
C SER A 7 -19.29 -1.07 3.17
N SER A 8 -18.16 -0.38 3.46
CA SER A 8 -18.13 0.83 4.26
C SER A 8 -17.91 2.07 3.40
N GLU A 9 -18.87 3.00 3.37
CA GLU A 9 -18.75 4.27 2.64
C GLU A 9 -17.53 5.08 3.12
N ALA A 10 -17.28 5.12 4.42
CA ALA A 10 -16.13 5.81 5.00
C ALA A 10 -14.83 5.15 4.57
N ALA A 11 -14.72 3.81 4.64
CA ALA A 11 -13.55 3.08 4.18
C ALA A 11 -13.30 3.31 2.68
N TYR A 12 -14.34 3.31 1.87
CA TYR A 12 -14.23 3.60 0.44
C TYR A 12 -13.67 5.00 0.15
N ARG A 13 -14.12 6.03 0.91
CA ARG A 13 -13.61 7.41 0.79
C ARG A 13 -12.16 7.55 1.24
N ILE A 14 -11.78 6.88 2.35
CA ILE A 14 -10.42 6.96 2.93
C ILE A 14 -9.40 6.18 2.08
N ALA A 15 -9.82 5.10 1.43
CA ALA A 15 -8.92 4.18 0.71
C ALA A 15 -7.94 4.86 -0.28
N PRO A 16 -8.33 5.82 -1.11
CA PRO A 16 -7.40 6.51 -2.01
C PRO A 16 -6.29 7.25 -1.26
N TYR A 17 -6.62 7.87 -0.12
CA TYR A 17 -5.67 8.60 0.70
C TYR A 17 -4.68 7.68 1.41
N LEU A 18 -5.06 6.43 1.63
CA LEU A 18 -4.26 5.44 2.34
C LEU A 18 -3.34 4.63 1.41
N TRP A 19 -3.79 4.32 0.19
CA TRP A 19 -3.06 3.39 -0.68
C TRP A 19 -2.61 3.96 -2.03
N THR A 20 -3.02 5.19 -2.41
CA THR A 20 -2.73 5.72 -3.74
C THR A 20 -2.14 7.13 -3.72
N LEU A 21 -2.86 8.10 -3.15
CA LEU A 21 -2.56 9.52 -3.31
C LEU A 21 -1.20 9.92 -2.72
N GLN A 22 -0.76 9.31 -1.64
CA GLN A 22 0.54 9.61 -1.06
C GLN A 22 1.69 9.26 -2.01
N TYR A 23 1.58 8.14 -2.76
CA TYR A 23 2.62 7.77 -3.72
C TYR A 23 2.61 8.69 -4.95
N THR A 24 1.44 8.96 -5.50
CA THR A 24 1.31 9.84 -6.68
C THR A 24 1.69 11.29 -6.36
N HIS A 25 1.54 11.71 -5.09
CA HIS A 25 1.92 13.03 -4.63
C HIS A 25 3.42 13.16 -4.31
N LEU A 26 4.00 12.17 -3.61
CA LEU A 26 5.38 12.22 -3.13
C LEU A 26 6.41 11.61 -4.08
N CYS A 27 6.01 10.58 -4.85
CA CYS A 27 6.90 9.82 -5.75
C CYS A 27 6.28 9.62 -7.14
N PRO A 28 5.78 10.68 -7.82
CA PRO A 28 5.11 10.54 -9.13
C PRO A 28 5.99 9.86 -10.19
N GLN A 29 7.30 10.01 -10.11
CA GLN A 29 8.27 9.38 -11.02
C GLN A 29 8.35 7.84 -10.86
N ASN A 30 7.80 7.29 -9.77
CA ASN A 30 7.73 5.85 -9.52
C ASN A 30 6.30 5.31 -9.67
N CYS A 31 5.41 6.08 -10.31
CA CYS A 31 4.03 5.73 -10.54
C CYS A 31 3.77 5.60 -12.04
N PHE A 32 3.24 4.45 -12.48
CA PHE A 32 2.99 4.15 -13.89
C PHE A 32 1.55 3.69 -14.08
N VAL A 33 0.94 4.15 -15.17
CA VAL A 33 -0.42 3.79 -15.57
C VAL A 33 -0.37 2.96 -16.85
N LEU A 34 -1.18 1.90 -16.90
CA LEU A 34 -1.49 1.21 -18.13
C LEU A 34 -2.71 1.88 -18.76
N ASP A 35 -2.53 2.44 -19.94
CA ASP A 35 -3.59 3.03 -20.77
C ASP A 35 -4.04 2.02 -21.84
N ASP A 36 -5.34 1.98 -22.16
CA ASP A 36 -5.92 1.08 -23.17
C ASP A 36 -5.70 1.56 -24.63
N GLY A 37 -4.99 2.67 -24.80
CA GLY A 37 -4.77 3.32 -26.09
C GLY A 37 -5.91 4.28 -26.49
N GLN A 38 -6.90 4.48 -25.62
CA GLN A 38 -8.03 5.41 -25.81
C GLN A 38 -8.11 6.47 -24.70
N GLY A 39 -7.08 6.55 -23.84
CA GLY A 39 -7.00 7.50 -22.74
C GLY A 39 -7.68 7.01 -21.45
N ARG A 40 -8.03 5.72 -21.35
CA ARG A 40 -8.59 5.13 -20.13
C ARG A 40 -7.49 4.38 -19.35
N ALA A 41 -7.33 4.73 -18.10
CA ALA A 41 -6.46 3.98 -17.18
C ALA A 41 -7.11 2.62 -16.86
N VAL A 42 -6.40 1.53 -17.15
CA VAL A 42 -6.88 0.14 -16.95
C VAL A 42 -6.00 -0.67 -16.02
N GLY A 43 -4.96 -0.06 -15.50
CA GLY A 43 -4.10 -0.61 -14.47
C GLY A 43 -3.04 0.39 -14.05
N TYR A 44 -2.38 0.10 -12.94
CA TYR A 44 -1.31 0.94 -12.44
C TYR A 44 -0.30 0.14 -11.60
N VAL A 45 0.89 0.68 -11.45
CA VAL A 45 1.82 0.38 -10.37
C VAL A 45 2.27 1.69 -9.76
N ILE A 46 2.25 1.78 -8.45
CA ILE A 46 2.63 2.95 -7.66
C ILE A 46 3.45 2.51 -6.45
N GLY A 47 4.38 3.34 -6.02
CA GLY A 47 5.21 2.99 -4.87
C GLY A 47 6.28 4.03 -4.59
N CYS A 48 7.18 3.68 -3.69
CA CYS A 48 8.36 4.49 -3.38
C CYS A 48 9.63 3.63 -3.36
N PRO A 49 10.76 4.17 -3.80
CA PRO A 49 12.04 3.44 -3.81
C PRO A 49 12.68 3.30 -2.42
N ASP A 50 12.30 4.17 -1.47
CA ASP A 50 12.82 4.17 -0.10
C ASP A 50 11.75 4.66 0.87
N VAL A 51 11.23 3.76 1.73
CA VAL A 51 10.19 4.10 2.72
C VAL A 51 10.65 5.10 3.77
N PHE A 52 11.96 5.22 4.04
CA PHE A 52 12.46 6.20 5.01
C PHE A 52 12.53 7.60 4.40
N ALA A 53 13.05 7.76 3.17
CA ALA A 53 12.98 9.02 2.46
C ALA A 53 11.51 9.44 2.19
N PHE A 54 10.64 8.48 1.93
CA PHE A 54 9.21 8.71 1.82
C PHE A 54 8.60 9.22 3.13
N ALA A 55 8.99 8.63 4.26
CA ALA A 55 8.54 9.05 5.59
C ALA A 55 9.01 10.48 5.94
N GLU A 56 10.22 10.85 5.58
CA GLU A 56 10.73 12.23 5.74
C GLU A 56 9.90 13.25 4.92
N ALA A 57 9.44 12.86 3.73
CA ALA A 57 8.61 13.70 2.87
C ALA A 57 7.11 13.71 3.26
N TYR A 58 6.67 12.78 4.10
CA TYR A 58 5.26 12.57 4.43
C TYR A 58 4.52 13.77 5.05
N PRO A 59 5.17 14.64 5.86
CA PRO A 59 4.54 15.86 6.36
C PRO A 59 3.99 16.77 5.24
N ARG A 60 4.62 16.77 4.05
CA ARG A 60 4.13 17.51 2.88
C ARG A 60 2.80 16.92 2.39
N TYR A 61 2.67 15.59 2.31
CA TYR A 61 1.42 14.93 1.96
C TYR A 61 0.30 15.27 2.95
N VAL A 62 0.60 15.21 4.24
CA VAL A 62 -0.37 15.59 5.29
C VAL A 62 -0.83 17.03 5.10
N GLY A 63 0.10 17.98 4.92
CA GLY A 63 -0.22 19.40 4.78
C GLY A 63 -0.96 19.75 3.49
N GLU A 64 -0.54 19.20 2.36
CA GLU A 64 -1.04 19.59 1.04
C GLU A 64 -2.27 18.77 0.61
N VAL A 65 -2.39 17.51 1.04
CA VAL A 65 -3.48 16.60 0.63
C VAL A 65 -4.49 16.36 1.76
N LEU A 66 -4.06 15.83 2.91
CA LEU A 66 -5.00 15.49 3.98
C LEU A 66 -5.62 16.74 4.65
N GLN A 67 -4.88 17.85 4.71
CA GLN A 67 -5.39 19.10 5.25
C GLN A 67 -6.07 20.00 4.19
N SER A 68 -6.17 19.58 2.94
CA SER A 68 -7.00 20.23 1.93
C SER A 68 -8.49 20.17 2.28
N ALA A 69 -9.34 20.90 1.56
CA ALA A 69 -10.79 20.84 1.75
C ALA A 69 -11.36 19.43 1.55
N ASP A 70 -10.91 18.75 0.49
CA ASP A 70 -11.32 17.37 0.18
C ASP A 70 -10.75 16.37 1.18
N GLY A 71 -9.47 16.49 1.52
CA GLY A 71 -8.83 15.62 2.51
C GLY A 71 -9.53 15.67 3.88
N ARG A 72 -9.84 16.85 4.38
CA ARG A 72 -10.56 17.01 5.67
C ARG A 72 -11.98 16.49 5.65
N ARG A 73 -12.66 16.57 4.50
CA ARG A 73 -13.99 16.00 4.31
C ARG A 73 -13.96 14.47 4.33
N ASP A 74 -12.98 13.88 3.65
CA ASP A 74 -12.94 12.44 3.39
C ASP A 74 -12.20 11.66 4.47
N VAL A 75 -11.18 12.25 5.09
CA VAL A 75 -10.32 11.65 6.12
C VAL A 75 -10.33 12.51 7.37
N PRO A 76 -11.20 12.23 8.37
CA PRO A 76 -11.21 12.96 9.62
C PRO A 76 -9.84 12.90 10.30
N ALA A 77 -9.37 14.05 10.81
CA ALA A 77 -8.12 14.08 11.56
C ALA A 77 -8.24 13.22 12.82
N PRO A 78 -7.30 12.29 13.08
CA PRO A 78 -7.34 11.46 14.27
C PRO A 78 -7.08 12.28 15.53
N GLU A 79 -7.71 11.90 16.64
CA GLU A 79 -7.55 12.55 17.95
C GLU A 79 -6.16 12.30 18.54
N GLN A 80 -5.54 11.17 18.20
CA GLN A 80 -4.20 10.78 18.66
C GLN A 80 -3.53 9.85 17.62
N LEU A 81 -2.19 9.77 17.66
CA LEU A 81 -1.36 8.91 16.80
C LEU A 81 -0.39 8.03 17.60
N ASP A 82 -0.48 8.03 18.92
CA ASP A 82 0.46 7.30 19.78
C ASP A 82 0.21 5.79 19.75
N THR A 83 -1.06 5.39 19.70
CA THR A 83 -1.49 3.99 19.63
C THR A 83 -2.41 3.78 18.45
N LEU A 84 -2.19 2.71 17.68
CA LEU A 84 -3.04 2.36 16.55
C LEU A 84 -4.30 1.65 17.05
N GLU A 85 -5.44 2.14 16.60
CA GLU A 85 -6.74 1.49 16.82
C GLU A 85 -6.79 0.11 16.14
N PRO A 86 -7.60 -0.83 16.64
CA PRO A 86 -7.80 -2.11 15.95
C PRO A 86 -8.33 -1.92 14.52
N TRP A 87 -7.83 -2.73 13.58
CA TRP A 87 -8.25 -2.68 12.17
C TRP A 87 -9.75 -2.91 11.97
N SER A 88 -10.35 -3.75 12.80
CA SER A 88 -11.77 -4.08 12.73
C SER A 88 -12.46 -3.94 14.08
N VAL A 89 -13.73 -3.53 14.05
CA VAL A 89 -14.58 -3.38 15.22
C VAL A 89 -15.89 -4.13 15.02
N PRO A 90 -16.53 -4.62 16.12
CA PRO A 90 -17.86 -5.25 16.05
C PRO A 90 -18.91 -4.33 15.43
N VAL A 91 -19.85 -4.89 14.69
CA VAL A 91 -21.03 -4.16 14.18
C VAL A 91 -22.07 -4.07 15.31
N SER A 92 -22.42 -2.85 15.67
CA SER A 92 -23.41 -2.60 16.75
C SER A 92 -24.73 -3.30 16.44
N GLY A 93 -25.19 -4.18 17.36
CA GLY A 93 -26.48 -4.88 17.26
C GLY A 93 -26.44 -6.25 16.58
N HIS A 94 -25.30 -6.75 16.11
CA HIS A 94 -25.19 -8.02 15.38
C HIS A 94 -24.29 -9.06 16.08
N GLY A 95 -23.95 -8.88 17.36
CA GLY A 95 -23.04 -9.77 18.09
C GLY A 95 -21.57 -9.59 17.68
N ASP A 96 -20.67 -10.30 18.39
CA ASP A 96 -19.21 -10.17 18.18
C ASP A 96 -18.70 -10.83 16.89
N GLU A 97 -19.53 -11.57 16.18
CA GLU A 97 -19.13 -12.31 14.97
C GLU A 97 -19.08 -11.43 13.72
N GLU A 98 -19.90 -10.38 13.65
CA GLU A 98 -19.90 -9.46 12.50
C GLU A 98 -19.00 -8.27 12.77
N LYS A 99 -17.91 -8.15 11.99
CA LYS A 99 -16.91 -7.07 12.12
C LYS A 99 -16.93 -6.19 10.88
N ARG A 100 -16.76 -4.88 11.11
CA ARG A 100 -16.51 -3.90 10.04
C ARG A 100 -15.13 -3.29 10.19
N VAL A 101 -14.61 -2.74 9.10
CA VAL A 101 -13.37 -1.95 9.14
C VAL A 101 -13.54 -0.73 10.03
N ASN A 102 -12.50 -0.41 10.79
CA ASN A 102 -12.48 0.72 11.71
C ASN A 102 -11.98 1.99 11.00
N ASP A 103 -12.89 2.92 10.76
CA ASP A 103 -12.60 4.19 10.09
C ASP A 103 -11.56 5.02 10.85
N ARG A 104 -11.52 4.94 12.19
CA ARG A 104 -10.51 5.61 13.02
C ARG A 104 -9.13 5.05 12.79
N CYS A 105 -9.00 3.71 12.72
CA CYS A 105 -7.73 3.06 12.36
C CYS A 105 -7.26 3.50 10.97
N MET A 106 -8.15 3.52 9.98
CA MET A 106 -7.81 3.98 8.63
C MET A 106 -7.36 5.44 8.62
N ALA A 107 -8.02 6.31 9.35
CA ALA A 107 -7.62 7.71 9.47
C ALA A 107 -6.25 7.84 10.13
N GLN A 108 -5.97 7.09 11.22
CA GLN A 108 -4.65 7.08 11.85
C GLN A 108 -3.56 6.60 10.88
N LEU A 109 -3.81 5.55 10.11
CA LEU A 109 -2.88 5.05 9.09
C LEU A 109 -2.63 6.11 8.00
N ALA A 110 -3.66 6.84 7.56
CA ALA A 110 -3.51 7.90 6.56
C ALA A 110 -2.65 9.08 7.07
N TYR A 111 -2.75 9.44 8.36
CA TYR A 111 -1.99 10.53 8.96
C TYR A 111 -0.63 10.12 9.50
N SER A 112 -0.33 8.82 9.59
CA SER A 112 0.90 8.29 10.20
C SER A 112 1.61 7.30 9.30
N VAL A 113 2.62 7.76 8.57
CA VAL A 113 3.52 6.88 7.81
C VAL A 113 4.22 5.84 8.69
N ARG A 114 4.44 6.15 9.97
CA ARG A 114 4.99 5.22 10.94
C ARG A 114 4.14 3.95 11.03
N TRP A 115 2.84 4.11 11.30
CA TRP A 115 1.90 2.98 11.37
C TRP A 115 1.63 2.35 10.02
N LEU A 116 1.55 3.17 8.97
CA LEU A 116 1.24 2.69 7.62
C LEU A 116 2.36 1.80 7.05
N LEU A 117 3.61 2.28 7.11
CA LEU A 117 4.72 1.65 6.40
C LEU A 117 5.82 1.08 7.28
N LEU A 118 6.14 1.70 8.43
CA LEU A 118 7.38 1.41 9.14
C LEU A 118 7.20 0.45 10.32
N GLU A 119 6.07 0.51 11.00
CA GLU A 119 5.79 -0.23 12.23
C GLU A 119 4.40 -0.89 12.17
N GLY A 120 3.95 -1.48 13.27
CA GLY A 120 2.57 -1.98 13.45
C GLY A 120 2.45 -3.50 13.50
N VAL A 121 3.26 -4.25 12.76
CA VAL A 121 3.28 -5.71 12.78
C VAL A 121 4.67 -6.19 13.23
N ASP A 122 4.73 -7.21 14.09
CA ASP A 122 5.98 -7.81 14.52
C ASP A 122 6.85 -8.23 13.33
N GLY A 123 8.12 -7.80 13.33
CA GLY A 123 9.07 -8.08 12.25
C GLY A 123 9.00 -7.14 11.06
N LYS A 124 7.97 -6.28 10.94
CA LYS A 124 7.87 -5.32 9.84
C LYS A 124 9.01 -4.32 9.82
N SER A 125 9.44 -3.81 10.97
CA SER A 125 10.55 -2.86 11.06
C SER A 125 11.87 -3.45 10.55
N ASP A 126 12.12 -4.74 10.76
CA ASP A 126 13.32 -5.42 10.24
C ASP A 126 13.21 -5.65 8.74
N LEU A 127 12.02 -6.03 8.25
CA LEU A 127 11.72 -6.18 6.83
C LEU A 127 11.99 -4.88 6.06
N VAL A 128 11.39 -3.76 6.50
CA VAL A 128 11.49 -2.48 5.79
C VAL A 128 12.89 -1.86 5.86
N ARG A 129 13.70 -2.19 6.88
CA ARG A 129 15.11 -1.80 6.93
C ARG A 129 15.96 -2.51 5.88
N LYS A 130 15.64 -3.76 5.60
CA LYS A 130 16.37 -4.59 4.62
C LYS A 130 15.90 -4.32 3.19
N TYR A 131 14.57 -4.24 2.98
CA TYR A 131 13.94 -4.07 1.67
C TYR A 131 13.14 -2.77 1.69
N ARG A 132 13.76 -1.68 1.27
CA ARG A 132 13.26 -0.32 1.52
C ARG A 132 12.27 0.17 0.48
N ALA A 133 12.29 -0.41 -0.74
CA ALA A 133 11.29 -0.09 -1.75
C ALA A 133 9.99 -0.86 -1.49
N THR A 134 8.84 -0.23 -1.83
CA THR A 134 7.52 -0.88 -1.75
C THR A 134 6.61 -0.39 -2.87
N MET A 135 5.64 -1.22 -3.26
CA MET A 135 4.71 -0.88 -4.33
C MET A 135 3.32 -1.48 -4.12
N HIS A 136 2.33 -0.87 -4.80
CA HIS A 136 1.02 -1.43 -5.07
C HIS A 136 0.82 -1.57 -6.57
N ILE A 137 0.13 -2.61 -6.99
CA ILE A 137 -0.23 -2.85 -8.40
C ILE A 137 -1.66 -3.33 -8.48
N ASP A 138 -2.40 -2.80 -9.44
CA ASP A 138 -3.75 -3.26 -9.75
C ASP A 138 -4.00 -3.21 -11.27
N LEU A 139 -4.78 -4.14 -11.77
CA LEU A 139 -5.23 -4.19 -13.16
C LEU A 139 -6.71 -4.58 -13.20
N LEU A 140 -7.47 -3.96 -14.07
CA LEU A 140 -8.83 -4.39 -14.35
C LEU A 140 -8.84 -5.85 -14.82
N PRO A 141 -9.86 -6.65 -14.44
CA PRO A 141 -9.90 -8.09 -14.72
C PRO A 141 -9.65 -8.44 -16.20
N GLU A 142 -10.20 -7.68 -17.11
CA GLU A 142 -10.06 -7.88 -18.57
C GLU A 142 -8.65 -7.68 -19.10
N TYR A 143 -7.75 -7.06 -18.32
CA TYR A 143 -6.33 -6.83 -18.68
C TYR A 143 -5.38 -7.75 -17.92
N GLN A 144 -5.90 -8.61 -17.04
CA GLN A 144 -5.11 -9.60 -16.33
C GLN A 144 -4.73 -10.77 -17.24
N GLY A 145 -3.68 -11.53 -16.87
CA GLY A 145 -3.25 -12.70 -17.64
C GLY A 145 -2.55 -12.42 -18.97
N GLN A 146 -2.40 -11.16 -19.36
CA GLN A 146 -1.83 -10.73 -20.66
C GLN A 146 -0.37 -10.23 -20.57
N GLY A 147 0.29 -10.44 -19.42
CA GLY A 147 1.67 -10.00 -19.20
C GLY A 147 1.85 -8.54 -18.79
N TRP A 148 0.78 -7.75 -18.70
CA TRP A 148 0.85 -6.34 -18.32
C TRP A 148 1.34 -6.13 -16.88
N GLY A 149 0.96 -7.01 -15.94
CA GLY A 149 1.45 -6.95 -14.57
C GLY A 149 2.96 -7.07 -14.49
N ARG A 150 3.58 -7.97 -15.29
CA ARG A 150 5.04 -8.07 -15.40
C ARG A 150 5.65 -6.75 -15.89
N LYS A 151 5.11 -6.19 -16.97
CA LYS A 151 5.64 -4.93 -17.56
C LYS A 151 5.57 -3.78 -16.57
N LEU A 152 4.48 -3.64 -15.85
CA LEU A 152 4.32 -2.61 -14.82
C LEU A 152 5.34 -2.78 -13.69
N ILE A 153 5.50 -4.00 -13.16
CA ILE A 153 6.48 -4.29 -12.10
C ILE A 153 7.91 -4.01 -12.59
N GLU A 154 8.27 -4.40 -13.81
CA GLU A 154 9.61 -4.12 -14.34
C GLU A 154 9.83 -2.62 -14.58
N SER A 155 8.80 -1.85 -14.98
CA SER A 155 8.89 -0.38 -15.04
C SER A 155 9.15 0.22 -13.67
N PHE A 156 8.45 -0.26 -12.63
CA PHE A 156 8.70 0.18 -11.25
C PHE A 156 10.11 -0.19 -10.79
N VAL A 157 10.57 -1.44 -11.03
CA VAL A 157 11.94 -1.88 -10.70
C VAL A 157 12.97 -0.99 -11.37
N GLY A 158 12.80 -0.68 -12.65
CA GLY A 158 13.66 0.27 -13.38
C GLY A 158 13.71 1.62 -12.68
N SER A 159 12.55 2.20 -12.34
CA SER A 159 12.47 3.49 -11.68
C SER A 159 13.08 3.51 -10.28
N VAL A 160 13.01 2.39 -9.54
CA VAL A 160 13.70 2.25 -8.24
C VAL A 160 15.21 2.33 -8.42
N ARG A 161 15.78 1.60 -9.38
CA ARG A 161 17.21 1.62 -9.68
C ARG A 161 17.69 3.02 -10.14
N ASP A 162 16.88 3.69 -10.95
CA ASP A 162 17.20 5.02 -11.48
C ASP A 162 17.07 6.14 -10.43
N SER A 163 16.34 5.90 -9.35
CA SER A 163 16.05 6.91 -8.31
C SER A 163 17.28 7.41 -7.55
N LYS A 164 18.37 6.62 -7.51
CA LYS A 164 19.57 6.86 -6.69
C LYS A 164 19.30 6.93 -5.19
N LEU A 165 18.10 6.53 -4.75
CA LEU A 165 17.76 6.39 -3.33
C LEU A 165 18.22 5.02 -2.81
N ASP A 166 18.33 4.90 -1.51
CA ASP A 166 18.73 3.66 -0.86
C ASP A 166 17.51 2.71 -0.75
N TYR A 167 17.38 1.78 -1.67
CA TYR A 167 16.36 0.75 -1.64
C TYR A 167 16.75 -0.49 -0.80
N GLY A 168 17.91 -0.43 -0.11
CA GLY A 168 18.44 -1.55 0.67
C GLY A 168 18.75 -2.76 -0.21
N GLN A 169 18.21 -3.92 0.16
CA GLN A 169 18.37 -5.17 -0.63
C GLN A 169 17.31 -5.30 -1.74
N GLY A 170 16.28 -4.44 -1.77
CA GLY A 170 15.27 -4.50 -2.79
C GLY A 170 13.87 -4.04 -2.37
N ILE A 171 12.87 -4.75 -2.87
CA ILE A 171 11.45 -4.43 -2.74
C ILE A 171 10.80 -5.38 -1.72
N HIS A 172 9.94 -4.85 -0.86
CA HIS A 172 8.95 -5.62 -0.10
C HIS A 172 7.53 -5.28 -0.55
N ILE A 173 6.62 -6.25 -0.45
CA ILE A 173 5.19 -6.06 -0.64
C ILE A 173 4.40 -6.84 0.40
N GLY A 174 3.21 -6.36 0.75
CA GLY A 174 2.24 -7.08 1.56
C GLY A 174 1.11 -7.61 0.67
N VAL A 175 0.86 -8.91 0.70
CA VAL A 175 -0.26 -9.56 0.05
C VAL A 175 -1.31 -9.88 1.11
N SER A 176 -2.55 -9.40 0.91
CA SER A 176 -3.65 -9.74 1.83
C SER A 176 -3.87 -11.24 1.89
N GLY A 177 -4.10 -11.79 3.09
CA GLY A 177 -4.42 -13.20 3.30
C GLY A 177 -5.66 -13.67 2.53
N GLU A 178 -6.59 -12.76 2.24
CA GLU A 178 -7.75 -13.04 1.38
C GLU A 178 -7.39 -13.16 -0.11
N ASN A 179 -6.19 -12.73 -0.52
CA ASN A 179 -5.75 -12.68 -1.92
C ASN A 179 -4.47 -13.50 -2.20
N THR A 180 -4.20 -14.53 -1.42
CA THR A 180 -2.99 -15.38 -1.57
C THR A 180 -2.87 -16.07 -2.92
N LYS A 181 -3.96 -16.15 -3.69
CA LYS A 181 -3.95 -16.65 -5.08
C LYS A 181 -2.98 -15.90 -6.01
N VAL A 182 -2.56 -14.69 -5.65
CA VAL A 182 -1.60 -13.89 -6.44
C VAL A 182 -0.13 -14.18 -6.09
N VAL A 183 0.14 -14.91 -5.00
CA VAL A 183 1.52 -15.28 -4.59
C VAL A 183 2.29 -15.95 -5.73
N PRO A 184 1.75 -16.98 -6.43
CA PRO A 184 2.47 -17.62 -7.55
C PRO A 184 2.75 -16.68 -8.73
N PHE A 185 2.00 -15.59 -8.87
CA PHE A 185 2.29 -14.56 -9.88
C PHE A 185 3.55 -13.78 -9.49
N TYR A 186 3.66 -13.37 -8.23
CA TYR A 186 4.84 -12.66 -7.75
C TYR A 186 6.09 -13.55 -7.74
N GLU A 187 5.96 -14.82 -7.36
CA GLU A 187 7.08 -15.79 -7.42
C GLU A 187 7.69 -15.90 -8.81
N LYS A 188 6.85 -15.96 -9.87
CA LYS A 188 7.30 -15.96 -11.28
C LYS A 188 8.02 -14.65 -11.69
N LEU A 189 7.94 -13.61 -10.87
CA LEU A 189 8.61 -12.34 -11.07
C LEU A 189 9.81 -12.14 -10.12
N GLY A 190 10.25 -13.23 -9.46
CA GLY A 190 11.41 -13.21 -8.59
C GLY A 190 11.15 -12.67 -7.19
N PHE A 191 9.90 -12.60 -6.77
CA PHE A 191 9.56 -12.41 -5.37
C PHE A 191 9.57 -13.76 -4.64
N GLU A 192 9.87 -13.73 -3.37
CA GLU A 192 9.78 -14.88 -2.47
C GLU A 192 9.07 -14.48 -1.18
N VAL A 193 8.44 -15.44 -0.52
CA VAL A 193 7.80 -15.21 0.77
C VAL A 193 8.89 -14.93 1.82
N TYR A 194 8.72 -13.86 2.58
CA TYR A 194 9.63 -13.48 3.65
C TYR A 194 9.33 -14.29 4.91
N ASP A 195 10.31 -15.01 5.42
CA ASP A 195 10.18 -15.82 6.64
C ASP A 195 9.73 -14.99 7.84
N GLY A 196 8.67 -15.44 8.51
CA GLY A 196 8.04 -14.73 9.62
C GLY A 196 7.05 -13.64 9.20
N GLY A 197 6.74 -13.52 7.89
CA GLY A 197 5.83 -12.54 7.31
C GLY A 197 4.35 -12.92 7.32
N GLU A 198 3.97 -14.07 7.88
CA GLU A 198 2.58 -14.56 7.93
C GLU A 198 1.80 -14.11 9.16
N LYS A 199 2.18 -13.01 9.79
CA LYS A 199 1.47 -12.51 10.96
C LYS A 199 0.28 -11.63 10.55
N GLU A 200 -0.85 -11.83 11.23
CA GLU A 200 -2.12 -11.09 11.03
C GLU A 200 -2.81 -11.32 9.67
N GLY A 201 -2.61 -12.47 9.02
CA GLY A 201 -3.32 -12.83 7.80
C GLY A 201 -2.81 -12.16 6.53
N ASN A 202 -1.64 -11.51 6.58
CA ASN A 202 -0.94 -10.97 5.41
C ASN A 202 0.31 -11.81 5.11
N VAL A 203 0.61 -12.02 3.83
CA VAL A 203 1.85 -12.62 3.36
C VAL A 203 2.80 -11.52 2.92
N TRP A 204 3.96 -11.41 3.57
CA TRP A 204 5.03 -10.51 3.14
C TRP A 204 5.89 -11.19 2.10
N MET A 205 6.15 -10.51 1.00
CA MET A 205 7.03 -11.00 -0.04
C MET A 205 8.14 -9.99 -0.32
N ILE A 206 9.30 -10.48 -0.70
CA ILE A 206 10.48 -9.68 -1.02
C ILE A 206 11.00 -10.02 -2.40
N ARG A 207 11.60 -9.04 -3.06
CA ARG A 207 12.37 -9.23 -4.30
C ARG A 207 13.72 -8.55 -4.15
N HIS A 208 14.80 -9.34 -4.26
CA HIS A 208 16.13 -8.79 -4.30
C HIS A 208 16.35 -7.99 -5.59
N LEU A 209 16.91 -6.80 -5.44
CA LEU A 209 17.42 -5.99 -6.54
C LEU A 209 18.94 -5.99 -6.38
N GLY A 210 19.62 -6.74 -7.23
CA GLY A 210 21.08 -6.72 -7.22
C GLY A 210 21.66 -5.31 -7.45
N PRO A 211 22.94 -5.11 -7.12
CA PRO A 211 23.64 -3.84 -7.30
C PRO A 211 23.66 -3.39 -8.75
#